data_1669d0eabacc219aa9a5dcabc3d88f77
#
_entry.id   1669d0eabacc219aa9a5dcabc3d88f77
#
_cell.length_a   1.000
_cell.length_b   1.000
_cell.length_c   1.000
_cell.angle_alpha   90.00
_cell.angle_beta   90.00
_cell.angle_gamma   90.00
#
_symmetry.space_group_name_H-M   'P 1'
#
loop_
_entity.id
_entity.type
_entity.pdbx_description
1 polymer ?
#
loop_
_entity_poly.entity_id
_entity_poly.type
_entity_poly.pdbx_seq_one_letter_code
_entity_poly.pdbx_strand_id
1 'polypeptide(L)' 'MALFFFHFTNGRTIRDEEGENVPSLEAAKAHAAKIAAELATEPESQGFAVSVTDEQGNELAYVTIGRSTH' A
#
# COMPACT_ATOMS: atom_id res chain seq x y z
N MET A 1 -18.40 -5.93 -1.57
CA MET A 1 -17.28 -4.97 -1.61
C MET A 1 -16.82 -4.70 -0.20
N ALA A 2 -15.55 -4.45 -0.05
CA ALA A 2 -14.97 -4.24 1.26
C ALA A 2 -14.12 -2.97 1.23
N LEU A 3 -14.02 -2.32 2.36
CA LEU A 3 -13.24 -1.09 2.51
C LEU A 3 -11.86 -1.45 3.00
N PHE A 4 -10.84 -1.04 2.24
CA PHE A 4 -9.45 -1.25 2.59
C PHE A 4 -8.74 0.09 2.64
N PHE A 5 -7.70 0.15 3.46
CA PHE A 5 -6.91 1.37 3.61
C PHE A 5 -5.49 1.09 3.13
N PHE A 6 -4.94 2.03 2.40
CA PHE A 6 -3.62 1.90 1.79
C PHE A 6 -2.72 2.98 2.38
N HIS A 7 -1.88 2.58 3.33
CA HIS A 7 -1.03 3.52 4.05
C HIS A 7 0.38 3.48 3.47
N PHE A 8 1.05 4.62 3.49
CA PHE A 8 2.46 4.70 3.10
C PHE A 8 3.31 4.70 4.35
N THR A 9 4.33 3.87 4.39
CA THR A 9 5.21 3.80 5.55
C THR A 9 6.67 3.94 5.14
N ASN A 10 7.43 4.67 5.95
CA ASN A 10 8.86 4.86 5.75
C ASN A 10 9.43 5.38 7.07
N GLY A 11 9.43 4.51 8.10
CA GLY A 11 9.77 4.96 9.44
C GLY A 11 8.68 5.80 10.07
N ARG A 12 7.85 6.41 9.25
CA ARG A 12 6.65 7.12 9.66
C ARG A 12 5.52 6.59 8.81
N THR A 13 4.31 6.68 9.31
CA THR A 13 3.15 6.20 8.58
C THR A 13 2.31 7.40 8.13
N ILE A 14 2.06 7.47 6.83
CA ILE A 14 1.12 8.42 6.26
C ILE A 14 -0.18 7.64 6.10
N ARG A 15 -1.13 7.91 6.97
CA ARG A 15 -2.35 7.13 7.03
C ARG A 15 -3.34 7.53 5.96
N ASP A 16 -3.95 6.52 5.36
CA ASP A 16 -5.08 6.72 4.48
C ASP A 16 -6.32 6.76 5.36
N GLU A 17 -6.97 7.90 5.44
CA GLU A 17 -8.11 8.06 6.33
C GLU A 17 -9.44 7.84 5.62
N GLU A 18 -9.42 7.71 4.30
CA GLU A 18 -10.64 7.54 3.53
C GLU A 18 -10.89 6.11 3.12
N GLY A 19 -9.82 5.42 2.77
CA GLY A 19 -9.95 4.06 2.30
C GLY A 19 -10.54 3.98 0.90
N GLU A 20 -10.68 2.77 0.42
CA GLU A 20 -11.18 2.54 -0.91
C GLU A 20 -11.98 1.23 -0.91
N ASN A 21 -13.14 1.25 -1.54
CA ASN A 21 -13.94 0.05 -1.68
C ASN A 21 -13.44 -0.75 -2.87
N VAL A 22 -13.06 -1.99 -2.61
CA VAL A 22 -12.63 -2.90 -3.67
C VAL A 22 -13.33 -4.24 -3.47
N PRO A 23 -13.48 -5.02 -4.53
CA PRO A 23 -14.30 -6.24 -4.45
C PRO A 23 -13.71 -7.34 -3.59
N SER A 24 -12.41 -7.38 -3.40
CA SER A 24 -11.81 -8.49 -2.67
C SER A 24 -10.43 -8.11 -2.18
N LEU A 25 -9.86 -8.95 -1.31
CA LEU A 25 -8.49 -8.77 -0.85
C LEU A 25 -7.52 -8.92 -2.03
N GLU A 26 -7.81 -9.80 -2.96
CA GLU A 26 -6.96 -9.94 -4.14
C GLU A 26 -6.90 -8.65 -4.95
N ALA A 27 -8.05 -8.00 -5.10
CA ALA A 27 -8.10 -6.72 -5.80
C ALA A 27 -7.33 -5.66 -5.02
N ALA A 28 -7.42 -5.68 -3.69
CA ALA A 28 -6.69 -4.73 -2.86
C ALA A 28 -5.19 -4.92 -3.01
N LYS A 29 -4.73 -6.17 -3.02
CA LYS A 29 -3.31 -6.45 -3.20
C LYS A 29 -2.82 -5.98 -4.55
N ALA A 30 -3.61 -6.22 -5.60
CA ALA A 30 -3.25 -5.78 -6.95
C ALA A 30 -3.17 -4.27 -7.01
N HIS A 31 -4.09 -3.59 -6.34
CA HIS A 31 -4.09 -2.12 -6.31
C HIS A 31 -2.84 -1.60 -5.59
N ALA A 32 -2.48 -2.22 -4.48
CA ALA A 32 -1.29 -1.82 -3.74
C ALA A 32 -0.03 -2.04 -4.57
N ALA A 33 0.04 -3.15 -5.29
CA ALA A 33 1.19 -3.43 -6.15
C ALA A 33 1.29 -2.41 -7.26
N LYS A 34 0.16 -1.98 -7.80
CA LYS A 34 0.14 -0.97 -8.86
C LYS A 34 0.63 0.37 -8.32
N ILE A 35 0.17 0.76 -7.14
CA ILE A 35 0.63 1.99 -6.50
C ILE A 35 2.13 1.93 -6.30
N ALA A 36 2.63 0.82 -5.76
CA ALA A 36 4.05 0.67 -5.50
C ALA A 36 4.87 0.75 -6.79
N ALA A 37 4.36 0.14 -7.86
CA ALA A 37 5.06 0.17 -9.14
C ALA A 37 5.14 1.57 -9.71
N GLU A 38 4.07 2.35 -9.55
CA GLU A 38 4.05 3.71 -10.05
C GLU A 38 4.99 4.60 -9.25
N LEU A 39 5.01 4.44 -7.94
CA LEU A 39 5.88 5.25 -7.09
C LEU A 39 7.34 4.82 -7.17
N ALA A 40 7.60 3.61 -7.63
CA ALA A 40 8.97 3.12 -7.74
C ALA A 40 9.78 3.92 -8.74
N THR A 41 9.12 4.66 -9.64
CA THR A 41 9.82 5.49 -10.60
C THR A 41 10.30 6.80 -10.00
N GLU A 42 9.90 7.12 -8.76
CA GLU A 42 10.24 8.39 -8.13
C GLU A 42 11.29 8.16 -7.05
N PRO A 43 12.44 8.86 -7.14
CA PRO A 43 13.52 8.63 -6.19
C PRO A 43 13.12 8.86 -4.73
N GLU A 44 12.26 9.84 -4.47
CA GLU A 44 11.88 10.14 -3.10
C GLU A 44 10.95 9.10 -2.50
N SER A 45 10.42 8.19 -3.30
CA SER A 45 9.56 7.12 -2.80
C SER A 45 10.33 5.85 -2.50
N GLN A 46 11.62 5.83 -2.80
CA GLN A 46 12.41 4.63 -2.53
C GLN A 46 12.47 4.37 -1.03
N GLY A 47 12.30 3.12 -0.64
CA GLY A 47 12.31 2.76 0.76
C GLY A 47 10.96 2.81 1.42
N PHE A 48 9.96 3.37 0.75
CA PHE A 48 8.60 3.36 1.26
C PHE A 48 7.96 1.99 1.04
N ALA A 49 6.84 1.78 1.72
CA ALA A 49 6.03 0.59 1.51
C ALA A 49 4.57 0.99 1.58
N VAL A 50 3.72 0.18 0.95
CA VAL A 50 2.28 0.34 1.02
C VAL A 50 1.74 -0.74 1.92
N SER A 51 1.07 -0.35 2.98
CA SER A 51 0.44 -1.28 3.92
C SER A 51 -1.06 -1.27 3.69
N VAL A 52 -1.63 -2.43 3.48
CA VAL A 52 -3.07 -2.57 3.25
C VAL A 52 -3.70 -3.08 4.53
N THR A 53 -4.65 -2.32 5.06
CA THR A 53 -5.35 -2.74 6.28
C THR A 53 -6.85 -2.78 6.01
N ASP A 54 -7.55 -3.51 6.87
CA ASP A 54 -9.01 -3.56 6.82
C ASP A 54 -9.59 -2.51 7.76
N GLU A 55 -10.91 -2.55 7.93
CA GLU A 55 -11.62 -1.56 8.75
C GLU A 55 -11.24 -1.68 10.23
N GLN A 56 -10.79 -2.83 10.65
CA GLN A 56 -10.37 -3.04 12.04
C GLN A 56 -8.90 -2.72 12.26
N GLY A 57 -8.19 -2.33 11.21
CA GLY A 57 -6.78 -2.00 11.34
C GLY A 57 -5.85 -3.19 11.20
N ASN A 58 -6.37 -4.36 10.82
CA ASN A 58 -5.52 -5.52 10.61
C ASN A 58 -4.74 -5.37 9.30
N GLU A 59 -3.43 -5.57 9.37
CA GLU A 59 -2.61 -5.48 8.18
C GLU A 59 -2.75 -6.77 7.38
N LEU A 60 -3.18 -6.64 6.14
CA LEU A 60 -3.49 -7.79 5.28
C LEU A 60 -2.46 -7.98 4.19
N ALA A 61 -1.70 -6.93 3.85
CA ALA A 61 -0.67 -7.00 2.83
C ALA A 61 0.32 -5.88 3.05
N TYR A 62 1.54 -6.08 2.53
CA TYR A 62 2.62 -5.11 2.71
C TYR A 62 3.48 -5.20 1.45
N VAL A 63 3.56 -4.11 0.71
CA VAL A 63 4.27 -4.08 -0.57
C VAL A 63 5.34 -3.01 -0.49
N THR A 64 6.59 -3.41 -0.68
CA THR A 64 7.70 -2.45 -0.66
C THR A 64 7.79 -1.73 -1.99
N ILE A 65 8.24 -0.48 -1.92
CA ILE A 65 8.43 0.34 -3.11
C ILE A 65 9.93 0.45 -3.38
N GLY A 66 10.25 0.21 -4.56
CA GLY A 66 11.59 0.41 -4.93
C GLY A 66 12.38 -0.82 -4.91
N ARG A 67 12.82 -1.10 -4.85
CA ARG A 67 13.71 -1.77 -4.76
C ARG A 67 14.64 -2.52 -5.12
N SER A 68 15.06 -2.71 -5.49
CA SER A 68 15.73 -3.43 -5.67
C SER A 68 16.89 -3.94 -5.55
N THR A 69 17.41 -4.58 -5.47
CA THR A 69 18.36 -4.87 -5.32
C THR A 69 19.24 -5.34 -5.74
N HIS A 70 19.64 -5.53 -5.96
CA HIS A 70 20.47 -5.85 -6.16
C HIS A 70 21.01 -5.96 -6.65
#